data_6e080d396e56c357248010c0bcd70470
#
_entry.id   6e080d396e56c357248010c0bcd70470
#
_cell.length_a   1.000
_cell.length_b   1.000
_cell.length_c   1.000
_cell.angle_alpha   90.00
_cell.angle_beta   90.00
_cell.angle_gamma   90.00
#
_symmetry.space_group_name_H-M   'P 1'
#
loop_
_entity.id
_entity.type
_entity.pdbx_description
1 polymer ?
#
loop_
_entity_poly.entity_id
_entity_poly.type
_entity_poly.pdbx_seq_one_letter_code
_entity_poly.pdbx_strand_id
1 'polypeptide(L)'
;MRVILAEDSTLLREGLVRLLAEEGHDVLAAVGDAEQLLAAVDTEPPDVVIADVRMPPTHTDEGLRAALAIRRSRPRVGVLVLSQYVENRYATELLTGDPEGVGYLLKDRVAQVDDFLDALERVGRGEAAFDPEVVRRLLARSTRTDPLSRLTAREREVLAEMAQGHTNAAIARRLNVSQSAVEKHINAIFDKLDLSGAGTSGYSRRVLAILRYLGS
;
A
#
# COMPACT_ATOMS: atom_id res chain seq x y z
N MET A 1 -1.67 26.54 -10.22
CA MET A 1 -2.72 25.60 -9.75
C MET A 1 -3.03 25.89 -8.29
N ARG A 2 -4.24 25.56 -7.85
CA ARG A 2 -4.68 25.67 -6.46
C ARG A 2 -4.33 24.35 -5.74
N VAL A 3 -3.56 24.43 -4.67
CA VAL A 3 -2.99 23.26 -3.99
C VAL A 3 -3.36 23.28 -2.51
N ILE A 4 -3.70 22.10 -1.96
CA ILE A 4 -3.77 21.90 -0.52
C ILE A 4 -2.68 20.89 -0.16
N LEU A 5 -1.88 21.22 0.87
CA LEU A 5 -0.75 20.41 1.34
C LEU A 5 -1.04 19.87 2.74
N ALA A 6 -0.84 18.57 2.94
CA ALA A 6 -0.87 17.92 4.24
C ALA A 6 0.47 17.22 4.52
N GLU A 7 1.17 17.70 5.53
CA GLU A 7 2.50 17.23 5.96
C GLU A 7 2.67 17.52 7.46
N ASP A 8 2.99 16.53 8.25
CA ASP A 8 3.14 16.68 9.72
C ASP A 8 4.45 17.37 10.11
N SER A 9 5.52 17.17 9.34
CA SER A 9 6.80 17.87 9.54
C SER A 9 6.66 19.35 9.21
N THR A 10 6.69 20.20 10.22
CA THR A 10 6.59 21.67 10.06
C THR A 10 7.66 22.21 9.10
N LEU A 11 8.91 21.72 9.21
CA LEU A 11 10.00 22.20 8.35
C LEU A 11 9.74 21.86 6.87
N LEU A 12 9.33 20.64 6.59
CA LEU A 12 9.06 20.22 5.22
C LEU A 12 7.81 20.92 4.67
N ARG A 13 6.75 21.06 5.49
CA ARG A 13 5.53 21.77 5.12
C ARG A 13 5.81 23.21 4.72
N GLU A 14 6.53 23.96 5.55
CA GLU A 14 6.90 25.35 5.28
C GLU A 14 7.82 25.47 4.05
N GLY A 15 8.74 24.52 3.87
CA GLY A 15 9.60 24.47 2.68
C GLY A 15 8.80 24.26 1.40
N LEU A 16 7.86 23.32 1.40
CA LEU A 16 6.98 23.05 0.26
C LEU A 16 6.04 24.23 -0.04
N VAL A 17 5.48 24.88 0.98
CA VAL A 17 4.64 26.08 0.79
C VAL A 17 5.42 27.18 0.06
N ARG A 18 6.66 27.45 0.47
CA ARG A 18 7.49 28.46 -0.18
C ARG A 18 7.83 28.07 -1.61
N LEU A 19 8.27 26.84 -1.82
CA LEU A 19 8.57 26.32 -3.15
C LEU A 19 7.38 26.46 -4.09
N LEU A 20 6.20 26.00 -3.67
CA LEU A 20 4.98 26.07 -4.47
C LEU A 20 4.59 27.52 -4.81
N ALA A 21 4.75 28.45 -3.85
CA ALA A 21 4.47 29.87 -4.08
C ALA A 21 5.48 30.51 -5.06
N GLU A 22 6.77 30.16 -4.97
CA GLU A 22 7.83 30.62 -5.89
C GLU A 22 7.56 30.14 -7.33
N GLU A 23 7.01 28.94 -7.48
CA GLU A 23 6.62 28.36 -8.78
C GLU A 23 5.22 28.79 -9.26
N GLY A 24 4.59 29.77 -8.57
CA GLY A 24 3.33 30.38 -8.98
C GLY A 24 2.09 29.51 -8.72
N HIS A 25 2.17 28.54 -7.81
CA HIS A 25 1.02 27.81 -7.31
C HIS A 25 0.35 28.55 -6.14
N ASP A 26 -0.96 28.45 -6.05
CA ASP A 26 -1.76 29.04 -4.97
C ASP A 26 -2.01 27.98 -3.89
N VAL A 27 -1.36 28.14 -2.74
CA VAL A 27 -1.51 27.22 -1.61
C VAL A 27 -2.68 27.64 -0.75
N LEU A 28 -3.85 27.02 -0.94
CA LEU A 28 -5.10 27.33 -0.25
C LEU A 28 -5.02 27.00 1.24
N ALA A 29 -4.38 25.86 1.58
CA ALA A 29 -4.15 25.46 2.96
C ALA A 29 -2.90 24.55 3.07
N ALA A 30 -2.22 24.66 4.22
CA ALA A 30 -1.13 23.78 4.60
C ALA A 30 -1.38 23.25 6.02
N VAL A 31 -1.67 21.96 6.14
CA VAL A 31 -2.17 21.34 7.36
C VAL A 31 -1.25 20.23 7.85
N GLY A 32 -1.40 19.82 9.12
CA GLY A 32 -0.51 18.84 9.77
C GLY A 32 -1.10 17.46 9.95
N ASP A 33 -2.38 17.22 9.58
CA ASP A 33 -3.04 15.95 9.75
C ASP A 33 -4.12 15.70 8.69
N ALA A 34 -4.62 14.43 8.66
CA ALA A 34 -5.59 13.97 7.67
C ALA A 34 -6.99 14.55 7.88
N GLU A 35 -7.40 14.86 9.12
CA GLU A 35 -8.71 15.42 9.42
C GLU A 35 -8.81 16.85 8.91
N GLN A 36 -7.78 17.66 9.21
CA GLN A 36 -7.68 19.03 8.70
C GLN A 36 -7.61 19.04 7.16
N LEU A 37 -6.92 18.07 6.53
CA LEU A 37 -6.88 17.93 5.08
C LEU A 37 -8.28 17.74 4.49
N LEU A 38 -9.06 16.81 5.00
CA LEU A 38 -10.42 16.56 4.54
C LEU A 38 -11.31 17.78 4.72
N ALA A 39 -11.22 18.44 5.87
CA ALA A 39 -11.98 19.68 6.16
C ALA A 39 -11.60 20.82 5.20
N ALA A 40 -10.31 21.00 4.90
CA ALA A 40 -9.84 22.03 3.96
C ALA A 40 -10.35 21.78 2.54
N VAL A 41 -10.30 20.51 2.05
CA VAL A 41 -10.82 20.12 0.73
C VAL A 41 -12.33 20.30 0.63
N ASP A 42 -13.06 20.09 1.73
CA ASP A 42 -14.52 20.30 1.75
C ASP A 42 -14.87 21.78 1.74
N THR A 43 -14.07 22.62 2.38
CA THR A 43 -14.27 24.08 2.44
C THR A 43 -13.99 24.74 1.09
N GLU A 44 -12.86 24.39 0.48
CA GLU A 44 -12.43 24.97 -0.79
C GLU A 44 -11.69 23.92 -1.63
N PRO A 45 -12.36 23.28 -2.61
CA PRO A 45 -11.74 22.24 -3.42
C PRO A 45 -10.55 22.76 -4.24
N PRO A 46 -9.36 22.10 -4.11
CA PRO A 46 -8.17 22.44 -4.90
C PRO A 46 -8.18 21.77 -6.27
N ASP A 47 -7.18 22.13 -7.10
CA ASP A 47 -6.85 21.36 -8.30
C ASP A 47 -6.10 20.07 -7.93
N VAL A 48 -5.16 20.18 -6.97
CA VAL A 48 -4.34 19.05 -6.49
C VAL A 48 -4.21 19.07 -4.97
N VAL A 49 -4.26 17.88 -4.39
CA VAL A 49 -3.87 17.63 -2.99
C VAL A 49 -2.50 16.98 -2.97
N ILE A 50 -1.60 17.49 -2.14
CA ILE A 50 -0.34 16.84 -1.78
C ILE A 50 -0.51 16.30 -0.36
N ALA A 51 -0.29 15.00 -0.15
CA ALA A 51 -0.49 14.38 1.15
C ALA A 51 0.67 13.45 1.53
N ASP A 52 1.26 13.70 2.71
CA ASP A 52 2.12 12.71 3.35
C ASP A 52 1.28 11.48 3.74
N VAL A 53 1.85 10.29 3.59
CA VAL A 53 1.22 9.03 3.98
C VAL A 53 1.00 8.96 5.49
N ARG A 54 2.02 9.31 6.26
CA ARG A 54 2.08 9.08 7.71
C ARG A 54 1.89 10.36 8.48
N MET A 55 0.69 10.59 8.96
CA MET A 55 0.34 11.77 9.74
C MET A 55 -0.30 11.38 11.09
N PRO A 56 -0.42 12.31 12.05
CA PRO A 56 -1.16 12.05 13.28
C PRO A 56 -2.58 11.51 13.02
N PRO A 57 -3.16 10.71 13.95
CA PRO A 57 -2.67 10.45 15.31
C PRO A 57 -1.74 9.22 15.42
N THR A 58 -1.75 8.27 14.45
CA THR A 58 -1.01 7.00 14.60
C THR A 58 0.27 6.95 13.76
N HIS A 59 0.47 7.90 12.85
CA HIS A 59 1.59 7.97 11.91
C HIS A 59 1.77 6.68 11.09
N THR A 60 0.66 6.10 10.64
CA THR A 60 0.66 4.86 9.84
C THR A 60 0.27 5.11 8.38
N ASP A 61 -1.01 5.40 8.11
CA ASP A 61 -1.57 5.50 6.76
C ASP A 61 -2.67 6.56 6.62
N GLU A 62 -2.76 7.48 7.59
CA GLU A 62 -3.84 8.46 7.70
C GLU A 62 -3.99 9.31 6.44
N GLY A 63 -2.86 9.85 5.94
CA GLY A 63 -2.89 10.68 4.75
C GLY A 63 -3.28 9.93 3.51
N LEU A 64 -2.87 8.68 3.41
CA LEU A 64 -3.23 7.84 2.29
C LEU A 64 -4.71 7.46 2.30
N ARG A 65 -5.30 7.19 3.48
CA ARG A 65 -6.75 7.02 3.62
C ARG A 65 -7.52 8.28 3.26
N ALA A 66 -7.03 9.45 3.67
CA ALA A 66 -7.60 10.74 3.27
C ALA A 66 -7.53 10.93 1.74
N ALA A 67 -6.37 10.66 1.12
CA ALA A 67 -6.17 10.69 -0.32
C ALA A 67 -7.20 9.82 -1.08
N LEU A 68 -7.38 8.58 -0.64
CA LEU A 68 -8.39 7.67 -1.22
C LEU A 68 -9.83 8.16 -1.01
N ALA A 69 -10.14 8.75 0.16
CA ALA A 69 -11.45 9.33 0.42
C ALA A 69 -11.73 10.53 -0.51
N ILE A 70 -10.74 11.42 -0.70
CA ILE A 70 -10.83 12.56 -1.61
C ILE A 70 -11.07 12.08 -3.05
N ARG A 71 -10.31 11.08 -3.52
CA ARG A 71 -10.50 10.52 -4.86
C ARG A 71 -11.90 9.95 -5.09
N ARG A 72 -12.48 9.30 -4.08
CA ARG A 72 -13.84 8.74 -4.16
C ARG A 72 -14.92 9.82 -4.19
N SER A 73 -14.77 10.86 -3.38
CA SER A 73 -15.76 11.93 -3.25
C SER A 73 -15.60 13.03 -4.31
N ARG A 74 -14.39 13.26 -4.77
CA ARG A 74 -14.01 14.35 -5.70
C ARG A 74 -13.06 13.84 -6.80
N PRO A 75 -13.53 13.05 -7.77
CA PRO A 75 -12.66 12.38 -8.77
C PRO A 75 -11.83 13.33 -9.64
N ARG A 76 -12.22 14.61 -9.71
CA ARG A 76 -11.49 15.64 -10.49
C ARG A 76 -10.31 16.26 -9.75
N VAL A 77 -10.23 16.08 -8.45
CA VAL A 77 -9.10 16.59 -7.66
C VAL A 77 -7.91 15.64 -7.83
N GLY A 78 -6.80 16.16 -8.34
CA GLY A 78 -5.55 15.43 -8.42
C GLY A 78 -5.02 15.09 -7.02
N VAL A 79 -4.39 13.94 -6.87
CA VAL A 79 -3.82 13.52 -5.57
C VAL A 79 -2.38 13.08 -5.77
N LEU A 80 -1.44 13.82 -5.20
CA LEU A 80 -0.01 13.48 -5.14
C LEU A 80 0.35 13.02 -3.73
N VAL A 81 0.64 11.75 -3.58
CA VAL A 81 1.04 11.16 -2.29
C VAL A 81 2.56 11.22 -2.15
N LEU A 82 3.03 11.71 -1.02
CA LEU A 82 4.44 11.68 -0.62
C LEU A 82 4.65 10.61 0.45
N SER A 83 5.67 9.78 0.30
CA SER A 83 5.95 8.71 1.26
C SER A 83 7.43 8.52 1.49
N GLN A 84 7.82 8.23 2.73
CA GLN A 84 9.20 7.86 3.04
C GLN A 84 9.54 6.44 2.57
N TYR A 85 8.51 5.58 2.44
CA TYR A 85 8.67 4.17 2.05
C TYR A 85 7.58 3.77 1.06
N VAL A 86 7.81 2.68 0.31
CA VAL A 86 6.79 2.11 -0.57
C VAL A 86 5.74 1.35 0.26
N GLU A 87 4.58 1.98 0.48
CA GLU A 87 3.44 1.39 1.18
C GLU A 87 2.63 0.53 0.20
N ASN A 88 3.01 -0.73 0.11
CA ASN A 88 2.58 -1.63 -0.96
C ASN A 88 1.06 -1.87 -1.06
N ARG A 89 0.34 -1.94 0.09
CA ARG A 89 -1.10 -2.26 0.10
C ARG A 89 -1.90 -1.18 -0.61
N TYR A 90 -1.61 0.06 -0.31
CA TYR A 90 -2.36 1.21 -0.76
C TYR A 90 -1.85 1.78 -2.09
N ALA A 91 -0.54 1.67 -2.35
CA ALA A 91 -0.01 1.97 -3.67
C ALA A 91 -0.65 1.07 -4.74
N THR A 92 -0.94 -0.20 -4.41
CA THR A 92 -1.72 -1.09 -5.28
C THR A 92 -3.14 -0.56 -5.48
N GLU A 93 -3.85 -0.11 -4.44
CA GLU A 93 -5.21 0.41 -4.55
C GLU A 93 -5.27 1.69 -5.41
N LEU A 94 -4.29 2.60 -5.25
CA LEU A 94 -4.16 3.79 -6.09
C LEU A 94 -3.85 3.46 -7.56
N LEU A 95 -3.07 2.40 -7.80
CA LEU A 95 -2.66 1.98 -9.16
C LEU A 95 -3.69 1.10 -9.87
N THR A 96 -4.49 0.32 -9.13
CA THR A 96 -5.51 -0.57 -9.73
C THR A 96 -6.87 0.12 -9.93
N GLY A 97 -7.06 1.30 -9.33
CA GLY A 97 -8.18 2.19 -9.61
C GLY A 97 -7.99 2.93 -10.92
N ASP A 98 -8.71 4.02 -11.08
CA ASP A 98 -8.49 4.97 -12.16
C ASP A 98 -7.20 5.76 -11.87
N PRO A 99 -6.12 5.59 -12.66
CA PRO A 99 -4.84 6.25 -12.40
C PRO A 99 -4.83 7.73 -12.81
N GLU A 100 -5.86 8.24 -13.47
CA GLU A 100 -5.95 9.63 -13.91
C GLU A 100 -5.87 10.59 -12.71
N GLY A 101 -4.95 11.53 -12.75
CA GLY A 101 -4.75 12.52 -11.68
C GLY A 101 -4.22 11.93 -10.36
N VAL A 102 -3.49 10.81 -10.42
CA VAL A 102 -2.89 10.18 -9.24
C VAL A 102 -1.38 10.16 -9.37
N GLY A 103 -0.70 10.59 -8.29
CA GLY A 103 0.75 10.49 -8.17
C GLY A 103 1.17 9.84 -6.86
N TYR A 104 2.32 9.18 -6.90
CA TYR A 104 2.98 8.62 -5.73
C TYR A 104 4.49 8.80 -5.86
N LEU A 105 5.07 9.63 -5.00
CA LEU A 105 6.50 9.90 -4.96
C LEU A 105 7.11 9.48 -3.62
N LEU A 106 8.35 9.05 -3.67
CA LEU A 106 9.17 8.93 -2.47
C LEU A 106 9.65 10.32 -2.02
N LYS A 107 9.68 10.59 -0.70
CA LYS A 107 10.13 11.88 -0.16
C LYS A 107 11.58 12.23 -0.57
N ASP A 108 12.41 11.23 -0.89
CA ASP A 108 13.73 11.46 -1.46
C ASP A 108 13.68 12.16 -2.83
N ARG A 109 12.58 12.02 -3.58
CA ARG A 109 12.36 12.74 -4.84
C ARG A 109 11.96 14.20 -4.64
N VAL A 110 11.37 14.53 -3.50
CA VAL A 110 11.06 15.94 -3.16
C VAL A 110 12.34 16.78 -3.05
N ALA A 111 13.47 16.16 -2.69
CA ALA A 111 14.78 16.79 -2.70
C ALA A 111 15.27 17.12 -4.14
N GLN A 112 14.70 16.49 -5.17
CA GLN A 112 14.90 16.79 -6.58
C GLN A 112 13.70 17.64 -7.04
N VAL A 113 13.81 18.95 -6.85
CA VAL A 113 12.71 19.90 -7.01
C VAL A 113 12.03 19.77 -8.37
N ASP A 114 12.81 19.64 -9.45
CA ASP A 114 12.29 19.52 -10.81
C ASP A 114 11.42 18.26 -10.99
N ASP A 115 11.83 17.12 -10.44
CA ASP A 115 11.05 15.87 -10.48
C ASP A 115 9.73 15.98 -9.72
N PHE A 116 9.75 16.67 -8.59
CA PHE A 116 8.55 16.92 -7.76
C PHE A 116 7.56 17.83 -8.49
N LEU A 117 8.05 18.95 -9.06
CA LEU A 117 7.21 19.89 -9.79
C LEU A 117 6.62 19.27 -11.07
N ASP A 118 7.41 18.50 -11.85
CA ASP A 118 6.89 17.77 -13.01
C ASP A 118 5.76 16.82 -12.60
N ALA A 119 5.96 16.06 -11.53
CA ALA A 119 4.93 15.14 -11.04
C ALA A 119 3.66 15.88 -10.58
N LEU A 120 3.81 17.00 -9.88
CA LEU A 120 2.69 17.84 -9.45
C LEU A 120 1.88 18.37 -10.64
N GLU A 121 2.57 18.90 -11.66
CA GLU A 121 1.91 19.41 -12.85
C GLU A 121 1.18 18.31 -13.64
N ARG A 122 1.80 17.15 -13.78
CA ARG A 122 1.18 15.98 -14.44
C ARG A 122 -0.09 15.56 -13.73
N VAL A 123 -0.04 15.43 -12.41
CA VAL A 123 -1.21 15.10 -11.59
C VAL A 123 -2.31 16.18 -11.74
N GLY A 124 -1.93 17.44 -11.75
CA GLY A 124 -2.87 18.56 -11.97
C GLY A 124 -3.52 18.59 -13.35
N ARG A 125 -2.89 17.98 -14.36
CA ARG A 125 -3.46 17.80 -15.71
C ARG A 125 -4.30 16.51 -15.83
N GLY A 126 -4.44 15.74 -14.75
CA GLY A 126 -5.13 14.45 -14.77
C GLY A 126 -4.25 13.27 -15.19
N GLU A 127 -2.94 13.46 -15.35
CA GLU A 127 -2.01 12.40 -15.70
C GLU A 127 -1.53 11.63 -14.47
N ALA A 128 -1.04 10.40 -14.67
CA ALA A 128 -0.41 9.62 -13.62
C ALA A 128 1.06 10.00 -13.42
N ALA A 129 1.53 10.09 -12.16
CA ALA A 129 2.91 10.37 -11.80
C ALA A 129 3.41 9.44 -10.71
N PHE A 130 4.06 8.33 -11.07
CA PHE A 130 4.57 7.35 -10.12
C PHE A 130 6.09 7.29 -10.12
N ASP A 131 6.68 7.26 -8.91
CA ASP A 131 8.10 7.01 -8.76
C ASP A 131 8.46 5.64 -9.37
N PRO A 132 9.50 5.56 -10.23
CA PRO A 132 9.93 4.31 -10.85
C PRO A 132 10.25 3.20 -9.85
N GLU A 133 10.73 3.55 -8.65
CA GLU A 133 10.99 2.56 -7.58
C GLU A 133 9.70 1.98 -7.03
N VAL A 134 8.64 2.80 -6.88
CA VAL A 134 7.31 2.34 -6.48
C VAL A 134 6.76 1.36 -7.51
N VAL A 135 6.79 1.74 -8.79
CA VAL A 135 6.35 0.87 -9.90
C VAL A 135 7.13 -0.44 -9.92
N ARG A 136 8.46 -0.38 -9.80
CA ARG A 136 9.34 -1.56 -9.81
C ARG A 136 9.02 -2.52 -8.67
N ARG A 137 8.80 -2.02 -7.45
CA ARG A 137 8.43 -2.84 -6.29
C ARG A 137 7.05 -3.46 -6.42
N LEU A 138 6.09 -2.75 -6.99
CA LEU A 138 4.75 -3.27 -7.24
C LEU A 138 4.77 -4.35 -8.33
N LEU A 139 5.50 -4.13 -9.43
CA LEU A 139 5.69 -5.13 -10.48
C LEU A 139 6.44 -6.37 -9.97
N ALA A 140 7.49 -6.19 -9.18
CA ALA A 140 8.21 -7.31 -8.56
C ALA A 140 7.33 -8.15 -7.61
N ARG A 141 6.25 -7.59 -7.09
CA ARG A 141 5.22 -8.32 -6.32
C ARG A 141 4.17 -8.98 -7.20
N SER A 142 3.74 -8.34 -8.27
CA SER A 142 2.80 -8.95 -9.22
C SER A 142 3.41 -10.13 -9.98
N THR A 143 4.73 -10.11 -10.17
CA THR A 143 5.50 -11.26 -10.70
C THR A 143 5.87 -12.29 -9.61
N ARG A 144 5.84 -11.95 -8.33
CA ARG A 144 5.75 -12.93 -7.26
C ARG A 144 4.30 -13.41 -7.25
N THR A 145 4.03 -14.38 -8.07
CA THR A 145 2.83 -15.22 -8.02
C THR A 145 2.48 -15.42 -6.55
N ASP A 146 1.25 -15.08 -6.13
CA ASP A 146 0.77 -15.37 -4.78
C ASP A 146 1.28 -16.78 -4.40
N PRO A 147 2.08 -16.93 -3.34
CA PRO A 147 2.63 -18.25 -2.98
C PRO A 147 1.54 -19.32 -2.87
N LEU A 148 0.30 -18.90 -2.56
CA LEU A 148 -0.86 -19.79 -2.51
C LEU A 148 -1.29 -20.26 -3.91
N SER A 149 -0.98 -19.54 -4.98
CA SER A 149 -1.27 -19.97 -6.35
C SER A 149 -0.43 -21.18 -6.78
N ARG A 150 0.73 -21.41 -6.13
CA ARG A 150 1.59 -22.58 -6.33
C ARG A 150 1.03 -23.85 -5.70
N LEU A 151 0.02 -23.72 -4.82
CA LEU A 151 -0.59 -24.86 -4.16
C LEU A 151 -1.57 -25.57 -5.12
N THR A 152 -1.51 -26.89 -5.15
CA THR A 152 -2.53 -27.71 -5.79
C THR A 152 -3.87 -27.59 -5.07
N ALA A 153 -4.97 -27.99 -5.72
CA ALA A 153 -6.28 -28.01 -5.08
C ALA A 153 -6.26 -28.78 -3.76
N ARG A 154 -5.57 -29.92 -3.74
CA ARG A 154 -5.46 -30.77 -2.53
C ARG A 154 -4.65 -30.13 -1.41
N GLU A 155 -3.58 -29.45 -1.73
CA GLU A 155 -2.77 -28.69 -0.76
C GLU A 155 -3.56 -27.51 -0.16
N ARG A 156 -4.39 -26.83 -0.97
CA ARG A 156 -5.29 -25.77 -0.48
C ARG A 156 -6.35 -26.32 0.49
N GLU A 157 -6.95 -27.47 0.19
CA GLU A 157 -7.89 -28.12 1.10
C GLU A 157 -7.22 -28.44 2.44
N VAL A 158 -6.01 -29.04 2.41
CA VAL A 158 -5.25 -29.33 3.63
C VAL A 158 -4.92 -28.06 4.41
N LEU A 159 -4.52 -26.98 3.74
CA LEU A 159 -4.19 -25.70 4.38
C LEU A 159 -5.45 -25.03 4.98
N ALA A 160 -6.60 -25.12 4.33
CA ALA A 160 -7.87 -24.61 4.85
C ALA A 160 -8.28 -25.37 6.14
N GLU A 161 -8.12 -26.68 6.19
CA GLU A 161 -8.37 -27.49 7.40
C GLU A 161 -7.36 -27.16 8.52
N MET A 162 -6.10 -26.89 8.17
CA MET A 162 -5.10 -26.40 9.13
C MET A 162 -5.49 -25.06 9.74
N ALA A 163 -6.01 -24.15 8.92
CA ALA A 163 -6.46 -22.81 9.36
C ALA A 163 -7.65 -22.86 10.33
N GLN A 164 -8.48 -23.90 10.23
CA GLN A 164 -9.55 -24.20 11.18
C GLN A 164 -9.04 -24.84 12.49
N GLY A 165 -7.74 -25.05 12.63
CA GLY A 165 -7.14 -25.61 13.86
C GLY A 165 -7.15 -27.14 13.93
N HIS A 166 -7.53 -27.85 12.87
CA HIS A 166 -7.59 -29.30 12.88
C HIS A 166 -6.21 -29.97 12.97
N THR A 167 -6.12 -31.05 13.73
CA THR A 167 -4.92 -31.92 13.80
C THR A 167 -4.75 -32.72 12.52
N ASN A 168 -3.54 -33.22 12.22
CA ASN A 168 -3.29 -34.07 11.05
C ASN A 168 -4.21 -35.30 10.97
N ALA A 169 -4.50 -35.90 12.13
CA ALA A 169 -5.43 -37.04 12.20
C ALA A 169 -6.89 -36.63 11.90
N ALA A 170 -7.32 -35.44 12.32
CA ALA A 170 -8.64 -34.92 11.99
C ALA A 170 -8.73 -34.58 10.49
N ILE A 171 -7.71 -33.92 9.93
CA ILE A 171 -7.60 -33.61 8.49
C ILE A 171 -7.66 -34.90 7.65
N ALA A 172 -6.90 -35.94 8.04
CA ALA A 172 -6.88 -37.23 7.37
C ALA A 172 -8.29 -37.86 7.27
N ARG A 173 -9.04 -37.84 8.37
CA ARG A 173 -10.43 -38.31 8.38
C ARG A 173 -11.37 -37.51 7.52
N ARG A 174 -11.30 -36.16 7.63
CA ARG A 174 -12.18 -35.23 6.89
C ARG A 174 -11.96 -35.28 5.39
N LEU A 175 -10.71 -35.40 4.98
CA LEU A 175 -10.32 -35.46 3.58
C LEU A 175 -10.25 -36.87 3.01
N ASN A 176 -10.56 -37.89 3.82
CA ASN A 176 -10.56 -39.33 3.46
C ASN A 176 -9.21 -39.80 2.86
N VAL A 177 -8.12 -39.47 3.57
CA VAL A 177 -6.74 -39.86 3.21
C VAL A 177 -5.99 -40.39 4.44
N SER A 178 -4.81 -40.99 4.23
CA SER A 178 -3.93 -41.38 5.34
C SER A 178 -3.28 -40.18 6.01
N GLN A 179 -2.95 -40.32 7.30
CA GLN A 179 -2.21 -39.27 8.03
C GLN A 179 -0.84 -38.99 7.38
N SER A 180 -0.17 -40.04 6.86
CA SER A 180 1.09 -39.90 6.13
C SER A 180 0.92 -39.05 4.86
N ALA A 181 -0.21 -39.18 4.15
CA ALA A 181 -0.51 -38.34 2.99
C ALA A 181 -0.71 -36.85 3.40
N VAL A 182 -1.40 -36.60 4.52
CA VAL A 182 -1.54 -35.21 5.07
C VAL A 182 -0.18 -34.63 5.41
N GLU A 183 0.70 -35.38 6.06
CA GLU A 183 2.06 -34.91 6.41
C GLU A 183 2.88 -34.58 5.16
N LYS A 184 2.77 -35.38 4.11
CA LYS A 184 3.41 -35.12 2.82
C LYS A 184 2.88 -33.83 2.18
N HIS A 185 1.57 -33.60 2.20
CA HIS A 185 0.99 -32.34 1.70
C HIS A 185 1.43 -31.14 2.53
N ILE A 186 1.48 -31.24 3.86
CA ILE A 186 1.95 -30.16 4.75
C ILE A 186 3.41 -29.79 4.44
N ASN A 187 4.29 -30.76 4.24
CA ASN A 187 5.67 -30.48 3.86
C ASN A 187 5.75 -29.79 2.50
N ALA A 188 5.01 -30.27 1.51
CA ALA A 188 4.93 -29.62 0.20
C ALA A 188 4.37 -28.18 0.26
N ILE A 189 3.39 -27.92 1.15
CA ILE A 189 2.89 -26.57 1.43
C ILE A 189 4.01 -25.69 2.00
N PHE A 190 4.77 -26.17 2.98
CA PHE A 190 5.87 -25.41 3.58
C PHE A 190 6.96 -25.08 2.56
N ASP A 191 7.31 -26.02 1.68
CA ASP A 191 8.28 -25.80 0.62
C ASP A 191 7.79 -24.75 -0.39
N LYS A 192 6.54 -24.88 -0.86
CA LYS A 192 5.93 -23.94 -1.84
C LYS A 192 5.69 -22.54 -1.28
N LEU A 193 5.49 -22.44 0.04
CA LEU A 193 5.37 -21.16 0.75
C LEU A 193 6.73 -20.61 1.24
N ASP A 194 7.85 -21.18 0.82
CA ASP A 194 9.21 -20.75 1.21
C ASP A 194 9.41 -20.71 2.74
N LEU A 195 8.81 -21.68 3.46
CA LEU A 195 8.89 -21.79 4.93
C LEU A 195 9.92 -22.80 5.42
N SER A 196 10.68 -23.45 4.53
CA SER A 196 11.64 -24.51 4.87
C SER A 196 12.80 -24.03 5.73
N GLY A 197 13.17 -22.72 5.66
CA GLY A 197 14.20 -22.08 6.51
C GLY A 197 13.67 -21.46 7.81
N ALA A 198 12.37 -21.40 8.04
CA ALA A 198 11.78 -20.69 9.18
C ALA A 198 11.95 -21.42 10.53
N GLY A 199 12.47 -22.64 10.54
CA GLY A 199 12.74 -23.40 11.77
C GLY A 199 13.86 -22.82 12.66
N THR A 200 14.64 -21.88 12.14
CA THR A 200 15.72 -21.18 12.87
C THR A 200 15.25 -19.90 13.59
N SER A 201 14.05 -19.40 13.32
CA SER A 201 13.55 -18.12 13.83
C SER A 201 12.53 -18.25 15.00
N GLY A 202 12.42 -19.43 15.62
CA GLY A 202 11.57 -19.62 16.81
C GLY A 202 10.05 -19.69 16.54
N TYR A 203 9.58 -19.53 15.32
CA TYR A 203 8.16 -19.60 14.96
C TYR A 203 7.78 -20.95 14.36
N SER A 204 6.58 -21.45 14.71
CA SER A 204 6.03 -22.67 14.10
C SER A 204 5.71 -22.44 12.62
N ARG A 205 6.31 -23.27 11.72
CA ARG A 205 6.01 -23.24 10.27
C ARG A 205 4.52 -23.39 9.97
N ARG A 206 3.82 -24.16 10.79
CA ARG A 206 2.36 -24.35 10.69
C ARG A 206 1.63 -23.02 10.91
N VAL A 207 1.99 -22.26 11.95
CA VAL A 207 1.40 -20.96 12.24
C VAL A 207 1.68 -19.96 11.12
N LEU A 208 2.91 -19.93 10.60
CA LEU A 208 3.26 -19.04 9.48
C LEU A 208 2.49 -19.36 8.19
N ALA A 209 2.27 -20.65 7.89
CA ALA A 209 1.46 -21.04 6.75
C ALA A 209 -0.01 -20.63 6.89
N ILE A 210 -0.57 -20.78 8.09
CA ILE A 210 -1.94 -20.36 8.41
C ILE A 210 -2.09 -18.83 8.29
N LEU A 211 -1.14 -18.06 8.84
CA LEU A 211 -1.17 -16.59 8.75
C LEU A 211 -1.09 -16.10 7.30
N ARG A 212 -0.29 -16.76 6.44
CA ARG A 212 -0.27 -16.45 5.01
C ARG A 212 -1.60 -16.74 4.32
N TYR A 213 -2.27 -17.82 4.70
CA TYR A 213 -3.57 -18.19 4.14
C TYR A 213 -4.69 -17.23 4.57
N LEU A 214 -4.67 -16.75 5.82
CA LEU A 214 -5.71 -15.85 6.34
C LEU A 214 -5.48 -14.38 5.94
N GLY A 215 -4.28 -14.03 5.51
CA GLY A 215 -3.91 -12.68 5.06
C GLY A 215 -3.90 -12.50 3.53
N SER A 216 -4.38 -13.49 2.79
CA SER A 216 -4.48 -13.48 1.31
C SER A 216 -5.82 -12.98 0.82
#